data_2c213c41906d9eafd69dd52e3c059f42
#
_entry.id   2c213c41906d9eafd69dd52e3c059f42
#
_cell.length_a   1.000
_cell.length_b   1.000
_cell.length_c   1.000
_cell.angle_alpha   90.00
_cell.angle_beta   90.00
_cell.angle_gamma   90.00
#
_symmetry.space_group_name_H-M   'P 1'
#
loop_
_entity.id
_entity.type
_entity.pdbx_description
1 polymer ?
#
loop_
_entity_poly.entity_id
_entity_poly.type
_entity_poly.pdbx_seq_one_letter_code
_entity_poly.pdbx_strand_id
1 'polypeptide(L)'
;MIMVGKVIISLVWAFWMMAMSTAEGQPLTDNVTEYNPTYSSTFDRVKKRGYVICGTNDEFPGFSQETWGSEEGSKWEGFDVDICRAVAVAVFGHADDIV
;
A
#
# COMPACT_ATOMS: atom_id res chain seq x y z
N MET A 1 -51.05 39.00 11.76
CA MET A 1 -51.16 37.62 11.27
C MET A 1 -49.98 37.15 10.39
N ILE A 2 -48.90 37.93 10.31
CA ILE A 2 -47.74 37.63 9.44
C ILE A 2 -46.49 37.16 10.24
N MET A 3 -46.51 37.25 11.57
CA MET A 3 -45.35 36.88 12.39
C MET A 3 -45.26 35.39 12.78
N VAL A 4 -46.34 34.65 12.72
CA VAL A 4 -46.36 33.24 13.15
C VAL A 4 -45.72 32.32 12.11
N GLY A 5 -45.83 32.65 10.82
CA GLY A 5 -45.28 31.85 9.74
C GLY A 5 -43.72 31.84 9.66
N LYS A 6 -43.08 32.93 10.05
CA LYS A 6 -41.60 33.07 9.99
C LYS A 6 -40.89 32.30 11.11
N VAL A 7 -41.52 32.17 12.26
CA VAL A 7 -40.96 31.45 13.41
C VAL A 7 -41.00 29.94 13.18
N ILE A 8 -42.05 29.43 12.55
CA ILE A 8 -42.21 27.99 12.26
C ILE A 8 -41.18 27.53 11.21
N ILE A 9 -40.95 28.33 10.16
CA ILE A 9 -39.98 28.02 9.11
C ILE A 9 -38.55 28.01 9.69
N SER A 10 -38.24 28.90 10.61
CA SER A 10 -36.92 28.95 11.26
C SER A 10 -36.65 27.74 12.15
N LEU A 11 -37.66 27.19 12.81
CA LEU A 11 -37.52 26.02 13.66
C LEU A 11 -37.38 24.73 12.83
N VAL A 12 -38.00 24.65 11.67
CA VAL A 12 -37.88 23.48 10.77
C VAL A 12 -36.47 23.45 10.16
N TRP A 13 -35.87 24.59 9.82
CA TRP A 13 -34.50 24.65 9.31
C TRP A 13 -33.46 24.28 10.37
N ALA A 14 -33.68 24.65 11.62
CA ALA A 14 -32.80 24.27 12.73
C ALA A 14 -32.84 22.76 13.02
N PHE A 15 -33.99 22.10 12.81
CA PHE A 15 -34.13 20.66 13.01
C PHE A 15 -33.49 19.83 11.88
N TRP A 16 -33.45 20.38 10.66
CA TRP A 16 -32.80 19.70 9.50
C TRP A 16 -31.28 19.75 9.56
N MET A 17 -30.70 20.75 10.22
CA MET A 17 -29.23 20.86 10.37
C MET A 17 -28.65 19.90 11.43
N MET A 18 -29.47 19.33 12.31
CA MET A 18 -29.00 18.40 13.34
C MET A 18 -28.95 16.94 12.89
N ALA A 19 -29.39 16.62 11.66
CA ALA A 19 -29.41 15.24 11.15
C ALA A 19 -28.22 14.88 10.26
N MET A 20 -27.24 15.76 10.08
CA MET A 20 -25.95 15.38 9.52
C MET A 20 -25.03 14.90 10.65
N SER A 21 -25.33 13.73 11.21
CA SER A 21 -24.34 12.91 11.89
C SER A 21 -23.29 12.56 10.86
N THR A 22 -22.17 13.26 10.86
CA THR A 22 -20.95 12.80 10.22
C THR A 22 -20.65 11.43 10.85
N ALA A 23 -20.74 10.37 10.06
CA ALA A 23 -20.16 9.10 10.43
C ALA A 23 -18.65 9.34 10.49
N GLU A 24 -18.15 9.74 11.66
CA GLU A 24 -16.74 9.67 11.96
C GLU A 24 -16.38 8.19 11.89
N GLY A 25 -15.71 7.83 10.79
CA GLY A 25 -15.09 6.52 10.68
C GLY A 25 -14.18 6.37 11.89
N GLN A 26 -14.51 5.43 12.78
CA GLN A 26 -13.62 5.09 13.87
C GLN A 26 -12.26 4.73 13.27
N PRO A 27 -11.17 5.32 13.75
CA PRO A 27 -9.86 4.85 13.34
C PRO A 27 -9.82 3.36 13.70
N LEU A 28 -9.54 2.51 12.71
CA LEU A 28 -9.13 1.13 12.93
C LEU A 28 -7.93 1.21 13.88
N THR A 29 -8.19 1.04 15.17
CA THR A 29 -7.14 0.73 16.12
C THR A 29 -6.75 -0.71 15.82
N ASP A 30 -6.01 -0.92 14.72
CA ASP A 30 -5.20 -2.11 14.60
C ASP A 30 -4.38 -2.18 15.88
N ASN A 31 -4.52 -3.28 16.59
CA ASN A 31 -3.56 -3.65 17.63
C ASN A 31 -2.23 -3.87 16.91
N VAL A 32 -1.61 -2.77 16.53
CA VAL A 32 -0.21 -2.76 16.13
C VAL A 32 0.52 -3.21 17.38
N THR A 33 0.87 -4.48 17.40
CA THR A 33 1.76 -5.04 18.41
C THR A 33 2.91 -4.05 18.56
N GLU A 34 3.05 -3.53 19.77
CA GLU A 34 4.02 -2.52 20.15
C GLU A 34 5.35 -2.77 19.43
N TYR A 35 5.71 -1.86 18.50
CA TYR A 35 6.94 -1.94 17.74
C TYR A 35 8.12 -1.95 18.73
N ASN A 36 8.72 -3.11 18.94
CA ASN A 36 9.91 -3.23 19.76
C ASN A 36 11.12 -2.74 18.94
N PRO A 37 11.67 -1.55 19.24
CA PRO A 37 12.76 -0.97 18.46
C PRO A 37 14.07 -1.76 18.53
N THR A 38 14.15 -2.77 19.38
CA THR A 38 15.34 -3.62 19.53
C THR A 38 15.43 -4.68 18.41
N TYR A 39 14.34 -4.96 17.72
CA TYR A 39 14.30 -5.91 16.61
C TYR A 39 14.20 -5.14 15.31
N SER A 40 15.31 -5.01 14.59
CA SER A 40 15.25 -4.42 13.24
C SER A 40 14.32 -5.27 12.38
N SER A 41 13.22 -4.69 11.91
CA SER A 41 12.25 -5.38 11.08
C SER A 41 12.93 -5.90 9.81
N THR A 42 12.34 -6.93 9.19
CA THR A 42 12.84 -7.42 7.89
C THR A 42 12.87 -6.27 6.87
N PHE A 43 11.90 -5.36 6.96
CA PHE A 43 11.83 -4.17 6.12
C PHE A 43 13.05 -3.24 6.30
N ASP A 44 13.46 -2.98 7.56
CA ASP A 44 14.64 -2.14 7.83
C ASP A 44 15.92 -2.77 7.28
N ARG A 45 16.04 -4.10 7.37
CA ARG A 45 17.18 -4.84 6.78
C ARG A 45 17.19 -4.73 5.26
N VAL A 46 16.02 -4.86 4.62
CA VAL A 46 15.87 -4.70 3.17
C VAL A 46 16.26 -3.28 2.74
N LYS A 47 15.72 -2.28 3.42
CA LYS A 47 16.06 -0.86 3.14
C LYS A 47 17.54 -0.57 3.32
N LYS A 48 18.16 -1.11 4.35
CA LYS A 48 19.59 -0.90 4.64
C LYS A 48 20.51 -1.52 3.59
N ARG A 49 20.16 -2.67 3.02
CA ARG A 49 20.96 -3.32 1.98
C ARG A 49 20.75 -2.70 0.59
N GLY A 50 19.61 -2.02 0.34
CA GLY A 50 19.34 -1.29 -0.90
C GLY A 50 18.72 -2.11 -2.03
N TYR A 51 18.41 -3.39 -1.82
CA TYR A 51 17.81 -4.26 -2.84
C TYR A 51 16.94 -5.36 -2.22
N VAL A 52 16.05 -5.95 -3.04
CA VAL A 52 15.22 -7.11 -2.68
C VAL A 52 15.91 -8.39 -3.15
N ILE A 53 15.98 -9.40 -2.30
CA ILE A 53 16.44 -10.75 -2.69
C ILE A 53 15.22 -11.57 -3.05
N CYS A 54 15.20 -12.10 -4.28
CA CYS A 54 14.13 -12.91 -4.83
C CYS A 54 14.61 -14.36 -5.04
N GLY A 55 13.94 -15.29 -4.36
CA GLY A 55 14.14 -16.72 -4.65
C GLY A 55 13.18 -17.13 -5.76
N THR A 56 13.72 -17.54 -6.90
CA THR A 56 12.96 -18.05 -8.04
C THR A 56 13.44 -19.46 -8.44
N ASN A 57 12.61 -20.18 -9.16
CA ASN A 57 12.99 -21.47 -9.74
C ASN A 57 13.25 -21.27 -11.24
N ASP A 58 14.36 -21.79 -11.75
CA ASP A 58 14.80 -21.66 -13.14
C ASP A 58 14.10 -22.61 -14.13
N GLU A 59 13.31 -23.56 -13.62
CA GLU A 59 12.70 -24.62 -14.42
C GLU A 59 11.22 -24.42 -14.76
N PHE A 60 10.64 -23.25 -14.45
CA PHE A 60 9.23 -22.94 -14.72
C PHE A 60 9.06 -21.86 -15.79
N PRO A 61 8.92 -22.25 -17.08
CA PRO A 61 8.68 -21.31 -18.16
C PRO A 61 7.44 -20.44 -17.89
N GLY A 62 7.57 -19.12 -18.06
CA GLY A 62 6.53 -18.14 -17.81
C GLY A 62 6.44 -17.64 -16.37
N PHE A 63 6.98 -18.34 -15.38
CA PHE A 63 7.06 -17.89 -14.01
C PHE A 63 8.43 -17.30 -13.68
N SER A 64 9.47 -18.07 -13.90
CA SER A 64 10.85 -17.60 -13.81
C SER A 64 11.73 -18.40 -14.76
N GLN A 65 12.43 -17.68 -15.61
CA GLN A 65 13.30 -18.26 -16.62
C GLN A 65 14.53 -17.36 -16.81
N GLU A 66 15.70 -17.99 -16.84
CA GLU A 66 16.92 -17.30 -17.22
C GLU A 66 17.04 -17.26 -18.74
N THR A 67 17.12 -16.05 -19.31
CA THR A 67 17.33 -15.87 -20.75
C THR A 67 18.81 -15.56 -21.02
N TRP A 68 19.44 -16.46 -21.77
CA TRP A 68 20.82 -16.31 -22.22
C TRP A 68 20.86 -15.62 -23.57
N GLY A 69 21.73 -14.65 -23.76
CA GLY A 69 22.00 -14.08 -25.08
C GLY A 69 21.84 -12.59 -25.25
N SER A 70 21.66 -11.83 -24.19
CA SER A 70 21.84 -10.38 -24.24
C SER A 70 23.30 -10.01 -24.00
N GLU A 71 23.79 -8.95 -24.64
CA GLU A 71 25.15 -8.42 -24.42
C GLU A 71 25.41 -8.00 -22.95
N GLU A 72 24.36 -7.93 -22.14
CA GLU A 72 24.38 -7.55 -20.72
C GLU A 72 24.44 -8.77 -19.74
N GLY A 73 24.56 -9.99 -20.23
CA GLY A 73 24.58 -11.19 -19.39
C GLY A 73 23.24 -11.91 -19.28
N SER A 74 23.08 -12.76 -18.28
CA SER A 74 21.83 -13.47 -18.05
C SER A 74 20.77 -12.54 -17.48
N LYS A 75 19.58 -12.61 -18.03
CA LYS A 75 18.41 -11.85 -17.57
C LYS A 75 17.32 -12.79 -17.10
N TRP A 76 16.79 -12.51 -15.93
CA TRP A 76 15.65 -13.23 -15.40
C TRP A 76 14.34 -12.61 -15.86
N GLU A 77 13.41 -13.44 -16.33
CA GLU A 77 12.11 -13.03 -16.83
C GLU A 77 11.00 -13.96 -16.32
N GLY A 78 9.79 -13.44 -16.20
CA GLY A 78 8.60 -14.20 -15.84
C GLY A 78 7.81 -13.57 -14.70
N PHE A 79 6.65 -14.18 -14.42
CA PHE A 79 5.68 -13.66 -13.47
C PHE A 79 6.24 -13.43 -12.06
N ASP A 80 7.02 -14.38 -11.54
CA ASP A 80 7.61 -14.28 -10.21
C ASP A 80 8.65 -13.16 -10.15
N VAL A 81 9.42 -12.98 -11.23
CA VAL A 81 10.39 -11.89 -11.36
C VAL A 81 9.69 -10.53 -11.41
N ASP A 82 8.56 -10.44 -12.12
CA ASP A 82 7.78 -9.21 -12.21
C ASP A 82 7.15 -8.84 -10.86
N ILE A 83 6.72 -9.82 -10.06
CA ILE A 83 6.28 -9.57 -8.67
C ILE A 83 7.44 -9.02 -7.85
N CYS A 84 8.63 -9.59 -7.96
CA CYS A 84 9.82 -9.08 -7.28
C CYS A 84 10.15 -7.64 -7.67
N ARG A 85 10.08 -7.32 -8.95
CA ARG A 85 10.25 -5.96 -9.46
C ARG A 85 9.21 -5.00 -8.90
N ALA A 86 7.94 -5.43 -8.82
CA ALA A 86 6.89 -4.63 -8.22
C ALA A 86 7.16 -4.33 -6.74
N VAL A 87 7.67 -5.30 -5.99
CA VAL A 87 8.08 -5.09 -4.58
C VAL A 87 9.26 -4.11 -4.50
N ALA A 88 10.27 -4.24 -5.38
CA ALA A 88 11.41 -3.33 -5.43
C ALA A 88 10.96 -1.89 -5.73
N VAL A 89 10.06 -1.70 -6.69
CA VAL A 89 9.45 -0.38 -6.98
C VAL A 89 8.73 0.18 -5.75
N ALA A 90 7.96 -0.63 -5.04
CA ALA A 90 7.23 -0.19 -3.85
C ALA A 90 8.16 0.24 -2.69
N VAL A 91 9.32 -0.40 -2.56
CA VAL A 91 10.28 -0.15 -1.46
C VAL A 91 11.30 0.92 -1.80
N PHE A 92 11.83 0.93 -3.03
CA PHE A 92 12.96 1.75 -3.47
C PHE A 92 12.61 2.73 -4.59
N GLY A 93 11.51 2.50 -5.32
CA GLY A 93 11.12 3.31 -6.48
C GLY A 93 11.72 2.84 -7.81
N HIS A 94 12.55 1.78 -7.82
CA HIS A 94 13.23 1.25 -9.00
C HIS A 94 13.01 -0.26 -9.13
N ALA A 95 12.74 -0.73 -10.36
CA ALA A 95 12.47 -2.15 -10.64
C ALA A 95 13.72 -3.04 -10.65
N ASP A 96 14.90 -2.43 -10.84
CA ASP A 96 16.17 -3.14 -10.99
C ASP A 96 16.89 -3.39 -9.66
N ASP A 97 16.32 -2.90 -8.54
CA ASP A 97 16.86 -3.13 -7.20
C ASP A 97 16.49 -4.54 -6.67
N ILE A 98 16.71 -5.55 -7.49
CA ILE A 98 16.51 -6.98 -7.19
C ILE A 98 17.77 -7.82 -7.46
N VAL A 99 17.93 -8.90 -6.68
CA VAL A 99 19.01 -9.90 -6.81
C VAL A 99 18.44 -11.29 -6.61
#